data_166caa4e1aee896934813137398a3240
#
_entry.id   166caa4e1aee896934813137398a3240
#
_cell.length_a   1.000
_cell.length_b   1.000
_cell.length_c   1.000
_cell.angle_alpha   90.00
_cell.angle_beta   90.00
_cell.angle_gamma   90.00
#
_symmetry.space_group_name_H-M   'P 1'
#
loop_
_entity.id
_entity.type
_entity.pdbx_description
1 polymer ?
#
loop_
_entity_poly.entity_id
_entity_poly.type
_entity_poly.pdbx_seq_one_letter_code
_entity_poly.pdbx_strand_id
1 'polypeptide(L)'
;MENMENEFQEYVTFHVTARDGSDVELAVVDEFDFEDKHYVVGAVVEDDTINDEARYIYLSIIDGDDFTVEKIEKEFEYNRIAQAYLHMED
;
A
#
# COMPACT_ATOMS: atom_id res chain seq x y z
N MET A 1 -26.32 2.90 -5.15
CA MET A 1 -25.97 1.97 -5.67
C MET A 1 -24.84 2.00 -6.48
N GLU A 2 -24.79 2.68 -7.33
CA GLU A 2 -23.66 2.85 -8.14
C GLU A 2 -22.45 3.28 -7.38
N ASN A 3 -22.62 3.60 -6.14
CA ASN A 3 -21.51 4.12 -5.37
C ASN A 3 -20.39 3.14 -5.11
N MET A 4 -20.69 1.86 -5.09
CA MET A 4 -19.65 0.91 -4.78
C MET A 4 -18.63 0.82 -5.89
N GLU A 5 -19.06 0.89 -7.12
CA GLU A 5 -18.11 0.88 -8.20
C GLU A 5 -17.28 2.13 -8.20
N ASN A 6 -17.90 3.26 -7.88
CA ASN A 6 -17.17 4.50 -7.85
C ASN A 6 -16.13 4.50 -6.75
N GLU A 7 -16.44 3.88 -5.63
CA GLU A 7 -15.48 3.83 -4.53
C GLU A 7 -14.24 3.06 -4.93
N PHE A 8 -14.41 1.95 -5.63
CA PHE A 8 -13.25 1.19 -6.05
C PHE A 8 -12.39 2.01 -7.00
N GLN A 9 -13.02 2.77 -7.87
CA GLN A 9 -12.28 3.54 -8.84
C GLN A 9 -11.56 4.71 -8.21
N GLU A 10 -11.92 5.10 -7.01
CA GLU A 10 -11.27 6.21 -6.34
C GLU A 10 -9.94 5.84 -5.71
N TYR A 11 -9.65 4.55 -5.60
CA TYR A 11 -8.38 4.15 -5.02
C TYR A 11 -7.25 4.30 -6.02
N VAL A 12 -6.12 4.78 -5.53
CA VAL A 12 -4.91 4.80 -6.33
C VAL A 12 -4.33 3.40 -6.29
N THR A 13 -3.93 2.88 -7.44
CA THR A 13 -3.36 1.54 -7.48
C THR A 13 -1.92 1.60 -7.97
N PHE A 14 -1.17 0.58 -7.66
CA PHE A 14 0.20 0.44 -8.13
C PHE A 14 0.52 -1.04 -8.25
N HIS A 15 1.60 -1.35 -8.97
CA HIS A 15 2.00 -2.73 -9.23
C HIS A 15 3.35 -3.00 -8.63
N VAL A 16 3.54 -4.20 -8.11
CA VAL A 16 4.84 -4.62 -7.63
C VAL A 16 5.11 -6.01 -8.19
N THR A 17 6.39 -6.39 -8.24
CA THR A 17 6.77 -7.71 -8.70
C THR A 17 7.00 -8.61 -7.50
N ALA A 18 6.28 -9.72 -7.44
CA ALA A 18 6.42 -10.66 -6.36
C ALA A 18 7.71 -11.48 -6.56
N ARG A 19 8.06 -12.27 -5.55
CA ARG A 19 9.29 -13.04 -5.61
C ARG A 19 9.31 -14.01 -6.78
N ASP A 20 8.16 -14.56 -7.13
CA ASP A 20 8.10 -15.51 -8.22
C ASP A 20 8.05 -14.85 -9.58
N GLY A 21 8.19 -13.51 -9.61
CA GLY A 21 8.18 -12.79 -10.88
C GLY A 21 6.83 -12.34 -11.35
N SER A 22 5.78 -12.66 -10.62
CA SER A 22 4.44 -12.26 -11.06
C SER A 22 4.18 -10.81 -10.70
N ASP A 23 3.23 -10.21 -11.40
CA ASP A 23 2.86 -8.83 -11.21
C ASP A 23 1.64 -8.78 -10.29
N VAL A 24 1.72 -8.00 -9.23
CA VAL A 24 0.65 -7.90 -8.25
C VAL A 24 0.17 -6.47 -8.20
N GLU A 25 -1.13 -6.28 -8.31
CA GLU A 25 -1.73 -4.95 -8.23
C GLU A 25 -2.23 -4.72 -6.81
N LEU A 26 -1.95 -3.53 -6.27
CA LEU A 26 -2.40 -3.18 -4.93
C LEU A 26 -3.11 -1.84 -4.97
N ALA A 27 -4.12 -1.70 -4.13
CA ALA A 27 -4.86 -0.44 -4.00
C ALA A 27 -4.41 0.23 -2.70
N VAL A 28 -4.16 1.53 -2.77
CA VAL A 28 -3.75 2.28 -1.58
C VAL A 28 -5.00 2.48 -0.71
N VAL A 29 -5.03 1.81 0.43
CA VAL A 29 -6.18 1.89 1.32
C VAL A 29 -5.89 2.76 2.54
N ASP A 30 -4.63 3.09 2.80
CA ASP A 30 -4.27 3.94 3.92
C ASP A 30 -2.90 4.55 3.68
N GLU A 31 -2.58 5.60 4.41
CA GLU A 31 -1.30 6.28 4.33
C GLU A 31 -0.94 6.79 5.70
N PHE A 32 0.34 6.88 5.98
CA PHE A 32 0.79 7.42 7.26
C PHE A 32 2.23 7.89 7.16
N ASP A 33 2.62 8.76 8.10
CA ASP A 33 3.98 9.25 8.18
C ASP A 33 4.67 8.65 9.40
N PHE A 34 5.94 8.32 9.27
CA PHE A 34 6.70 7.77 10.37
C PHE A 34 8.18 8.12 10.17
N GLU A 35 8.76 8.80 11.14
CA GLU A 35 10.18 9.17 11.12
C GLU A 35 10.55 9.94 9.85
N ASP A 36 9.75 10.94 9.54
CA ASP A 36 9.99 11.84 8.41
C ASP A 36 9.86 11.19 7.04
N LYS A 37 9.25 10.03 6.99
CA LYS A 37 8.99 9.37 5.72
C LYS A 37 7.51 9.08 5.59
N HIS A 38 7.06 9.02 4.35
CA HIS A 38 5.66 8.78 4.07
C HIS A 38 5.49 7.36 3.56
N TYR A 39 4.53 6.63 4.12
CA TYR A 39 4.29 5.24 3.75
C TYR A 39 2.86 5.08 3.28
N VAL A 40 2.65 4.10 2.42
CA VAL A 40 1.30 3.75 1.96
C VAL A 40 1.04 2.30 2.29
N VAL A 41 -0.21 1.99 2.57
CA VAL A 41 -0.64 0.63 2.81
C VAL A 41 -1.42 0.19 1.58
N GLY A 42 -0.96 -0.87 0.94
CA GLY A 42 -1.61 -1.39 -0.25
C GLY A 42 -2.28 -2.71 0.04
N ALA A 43 -3.50 -2.87 -0.42
CA ALA A 43 -4.23 -4.13 -0.31
C ALA A 43 -4.28 -4.78 -1.67
N VAL A 44 -4.06 -6.07 -1.72
CA VAL A 44 -4.01 -6.81 -2.98
C VAL A 44 -5.36 -6.77 -3.67
N VAL A 45 -5.36 -6.49 -4.97
CA VAL A 45 -6.57 -6.47 -5.79
C VAL A 45 -6.65 -7.78 -6.54
N GLU A 46 -7.76 -8.50 -6.34
CA GLU A 46 -7.98 -9.78 -7.01
C GLU A 46 -9.36 -9.78 -7.61
N ASP A 47 -9.45 -10.02 -8.91
CA ASP A 47 -10.75 -10.09 -9.60
C ASP A 47 -11.59 -8.85 -9.33
N ASP A 48 -10.96 -7.69 -9.42
CA ASP A 48 -11.61 -6.39 -9.20
C ASP A 48 -12.12 -6.21 -7.78
N THR A 49 -11.60 -6.98 -6.85
CA THR A 49 -12.00 -6.89 -5.44
C THR A 49 -10.76 -6.67 -4.60
N ILE A 50 -10.86 -5.80 -3.63
CA ILE A 50 -9.75 -5.53 -2.73
C ILE A 50 -9.77 -6.54 -1.60
N ASN A 51 -8.63 -7.22 -1.42
CA ASN A 51 -8.50 -8.22 -0.37
C ASN A 51 -7.93 -7.54 0.87
N ASP A 52 -8.80 -7.20 1.83
CA ASP A 52 -8.39 -6.49 3.03
C ASP A 52 -7.46 -7.29 3.92
N GLU A 53 -7.40 -8.58 3.74
CA GLU A 53 -6.53 -9.39 4.57
C GLU A 53 -5.10 -9.44 4.04
N ALA A 54 -4.89 -9.01 2.82
CA ALA A 54 -3.56 -9.02 2.20
C ALA A 54 -3.07 -7.59 2.04
N ARG A 55 -2.65 -6.99 3.14
CA ARG A 55 -2.16 -5.61 3.16
C ARG A 55 -0.67 -5.58 3.39
N TYR A 56 0.00 -4.70 2.68
CA TYR A 56 1.45 -4.55 2.79
C TYR A 56 1.82 -3.08 2.82
N ILE A 57 2.92 -2.76 3.46
CA ILE A 57 3.37 -1.38 3.63
C ILE A 57 4.53 -1.13 2.70
N TYR A 58 4.50 0.02 2.02
CA TYR A 58 5.55 0.42 1.10
C TYR A 58 5.96 1.85 1.38
N LEU A 59 7.21 2.18 1.10
CA LEU A 59 7.69 3.55 1.21
C LEU A 59 7.21 4.32 0.00
N SER A 60 6.59 5.47 0.23
CA SER A 60 6.06 6.30 -0.84
C SER A 60 7.10 7.34 -1.21
N ILE A 61 7.38 7.47 -2.48
CA ILE A 61 8.34 8.45 -2.99
C ILE A 61 7.60 9.35 -3.96
N ILE A 62 7.59 10.64 -3.65
CA ILE A 62 6.94 11.62 -4.51
C ILE A 62 8.03 12.50 -5.09
N ASP A 63 8.09 12.57 -6.43
CA ASP A 63 9.09 13.33 -7.12
C ASP A 63 8.37 14.21 -8.13
N GLY A 64 8.10 15.46 -7.74
CA GLY A 64 7.31 16.32 -8.56
C GLY A 64 5.90 15.80 -8.71
N ASP A 65 5.48 15.49 -9.92
CA ASP A 65 4.16 14.93 -10.15
C ASP A 65 4.15 13.41 -10.13
N ASP A 66 5.31 12.81 -9.96
CA ASP A 66 5.41 11.35 -10.03
C ASP A 66 5.26 10.73 -8.65
N PHE A 67 4.60 9.59 -8.63
CA PHE A 67 4.43 8.84 -7.40
C PHE A 67 4.93 7.41 -7.64
N THR A 68 5.88 6.97 -6.83
CA THR A 68 6.37 5.61 -6.90
C THR A 68 6.42 5.03 -5.50
N VAL A 69 6.59 3.72 -5.42
CA VAL A 69 6.70 3.05 -4.14
C VAL A 69 7.95 2.19 -4.14
N GLU A 70 8.53 2.05 -2.95
CA GLU A 70 9.68 1.19 -2.79
C GLU A 70 9.40 0.17 -1.71
N LYS A 71 9.92 -1.04 -1.94
CA LYS A 71 9.77 -2.10 -0.99
C LYS A 71 10.64 -1.84 0.23
N ILE A 72 10.13 -2.15 1.41
CA ILE A 72 10.92 -2.08 2.62
C ILE A 72 11.63 -3.42 2.73
N GLU A 73 12.93 -3.44 2.43
CA GLU A 73 13.63 -4.70 2.27
C GLU A 73 14.05 -5.37 3.56
N LYS A 74 14.31 -4.59 4.59
CA LYS A 74 14.75 -5.18 5.85
C LYS A 74 13.56 -5.56 6.69
N GLU A 75 13.50 -6.82 7.02
CA GLU A 75 12.36 -7.34 7.75
C GLU A 75 12.17 -6.65 9.09
N PHE A 76 13.26 -6.38 9.77
CA PHE A 76 13.18 -5.73 11.05
C PHE A 76 12.66 -4.30 10.92
N GLU A 77 13.02 -3.61 9.84
CA GLU A 77 12.47 -2.29 9.60
C GLU A 77 10.99 -2.36 9.27
N TYR A 78 10.60 -3.33 8.48
CA TYR A 78 9.20 -3.50 8.13
C TYR A 78 8.38 -3.72 9.40
N ASN A 79 8.87 -4.57 10.29
CA ASN A 79 8.13 -4.86 11.51
C ASN A 79 8.01 -3.63 12.39
N ARG A 80 9.06 -2.82 12.46
CA ARG A 80 9.04 -1.61 13.26
C ARG A 80 8.01 -0.62 12.72
N ILE A 81 7.97 -0.46 11.40
CA ILE A 81 7.04 0.45 10.76
C ILE A 81 5.60 -0.08 10.92
N ALA A 82 5.43 -1.39 10.79
CA ALA A 82 4.10 -1.98 10.94
C ALA A 82 3.56 -1.81 12.35
N GLN A 83 4.44 -1.92 13.36
CA GLN A 83 4.02 -1.71 14.73
C GLN A 83 3.58 -0.26 14.94
N ALA A 84 4.31 0.68 14.36
CA ALA A 84 3.93 2.08 14.47
C ALA A 84 2.57 2.32 13.82
N TYR A 85 2.32 1.71 12.68
CA TYR A 85 1.06 1.88 11.98
C TYR A 85 -0.09 1.31 12.82
N LEU A 86 0.10 0.15 13.41
CA LEU A 86 -0.95 -0.46 14.22
C LEU A 86 -1.28 0.40 15.44
N HIS A 87 -0.28 1.05 16.02
CA HIS A 87 -0.54 1.90 17.15
C HIS A 87 -1.28 3.18 16.76
N MET A 88 -1.06 3.65 15.55
CA MET A 88 -1.77 4.83 15.08
C MET A 88 -3.25 4.58 14.88
N GLU A 89 -3.59 3.34 14.59
CA GLU A 89 -4.98 3.01 14.36
C GLU A 89 -5.77 2.89 15.64
N ASP A 90 -5.11 2.70 16.74
CA ASP A 90 -5.78 2.68 18.02
C ASP A 90 -6.03 4.10 18.53
#